data_94809bf7994f4d57275a0cbbe32ccccd
#
_entry.id   94809bf7994f4d57275a0cbbe32ccccd
#
_cell.length_a   1.000
_cell.length_b   1.000
_cell.length_c   1.000
_cell.angle_alpha   90.00
_cell.angle_beta   90.00
_cell.angle_gamma   90.00
#
_symmetry.space_group_name_H-M   'P 1'
#
loop_
_entity.id
_entity.type
_entity.pdbx_description
1 polymer ?
#
loop_
_entity_poly.entity_id
_entity_poly.type
_entity_poly.pdbx_seq_one_letter_code
_entity_poly.pdbx_strand_id
1 'polypeptide(L)'
;GHTYVITVDVARGVQNDYSAFIVVDSTQAPYKIVAKYRNNEIKPIVFPNILKKVADHYNKAYVLIEINDLGQQVADAMQFELEYDNMMMVTQRGRAGQVLGGGFSGRGNQLGVRMTKGTKKIGTSNLKSLIESDKLIISDFDIIAELSTFISKGKSFEAESGAHDDLVMCLVIFSWVANQRYFKELTNVDVRGQMFTDQKNAIEADMAPFGFIDNGLDDPEGLDNGYFDDAGVLWHPVTYRKGE
;
A
#
# COMPACT_ATOMS: atom_id res chain seq x y z
N GLY A 1 -9.75 -6.15 11.79
CA GLY A 1 -8.46 -5.61 12.25
C GLY A 1 -8.25 -4.18 11.79
N HIS A 2 -7.28 -3.47 12.39
CA HIS A 2 -6.95 -2.11 11.96
C HIS A 2 -6.13 -2.12 10.67
N THR A 3 -6.34 -1.11 9.84
CA THR A 3 -5.56 -0.84 8.63
C THR A 3 -4.66 0.37 8.89
N TYR A 4 -3.36 0.20 8.65
CA TYR A 4 -2.38 1.25 8.88
C TYR A 4 -1.70 1.66 7.58
N VAL A 5 -1.36 2.94 7.49
CA VAL A 5 -0.54 3.49 6.40
C VAL A 5 0.68 4.17 6.98
N ILE A 6 1.83 3.91 6.39
CA ILE A 6 3.09 4.57 6.69
C ILE A 6 3.45 5.45 5.51
N THR A 7 3.64 6.73 5.75
CA THR A 7 4.15 7.68 4.76
C THR A 7 5.53 8.16 5.16
N VAL A 8 6.42 8.19 4.19
CA VAL A 8 7.87 8.30 4.42
C VAL A 8 8.46 9.42 3.59
N ASP A 9 9.24 10.26 4.24
CA ASP A 9 10.12 11.26 3.64
C ASP A 9 11.57 10.87 3.92
N VAL A 10 12.41 10.79 2.87
CA VAL A 10 13.76 10.24 2.96
C VAL A 10 14.80 11.32 2.71
N ALA A 11 15.59 11.64 3.73
CA ALA A 11 16.72 12.54 3.62
C ALA A 11 18.02 11.82 3.25
N ARG A 12 19.03 12.61 2.88
CA ARG A 12 20.36 12.12 2.52
C ARG A 12 21.22 11.64 3.70
N GLY A 13 20.79 11.85 4.94
CA GLY A 13 21.55 11.46 6.14
C GLY A 13 22.82 12.29 6.35
N VAL A 14 22.84 13.54 5.91
CA VAL A 14 23.99 14.47 6.02
C VAL A 14 23.77 15.56 7.07
N GLN A 15 23.10 15.24 8.15
CA GLN A 15 22.88 16.05 9.36
C GLN A 15 21.96 17.30 9.22
N ASN A 16 21.57 17.70 8.01
CA ASN A 16 20.72 18.87 7.83
C ASN A 16 19.23 18.53 7.71
N ASP A 17 18.89 17.41 7.06
CA ASP A 17 17.53 16.97 6.84
C ASP A 17 17.28 15.62 7.51
N TYR A 18 16.07 15.36 7.95
CA TYR A 18 15.70 14.14 8.66
C TYR A 18 15.03 13.15 7.72
N SER A 19 15.41 11.87 7.79
CA SER A 19 14.54 10.81 7.33
C SER A 19 13.43 10.62 8.35
N ALA A 20 12.20 10.73 7.89
CA ALA A 20 11.03 10.70 8.74
C ALA A 20 9.96 9.76 8.18
N PHE A 21 9.13 9.22 9.08
CA PHE A 21 7.85 8.60 8.73
C PHE A 21 6.83 8.79 9.83
N ILE A 22 5.58 8.72 9.45
CA ILE A 22 4.44 8.61 10.36
C ILE A 22 3.67 7.32 10.07
N VAL A 23 3.09 6.75 11.12
CA VAL A 23 2.15 5.64 11.03
C VAL A 23 0.76 6.16 11.37
N VAL A 24 -0.17 5.98 10.45
CA VAL A 24 -1.55 6.45 10.61
C VAL A 24 -2.49 5.26 10.65
N ASP A 25 -3.32 5.18 11.69
CA ASP A 25 -4.49 4.32 11.72
C ASP A 25 -5.53 4.92 10.76
N SER A 26 -5.72 4.23 9.64
CA SER A 26 -6.58 4.66 8.56
C SER A 26 -7.84 3.80 8.43
N THR A 27 -8.15 3.01 9.46
CA THR A 27 -9.30 2.10 9.49
C THR A 27 -10.61 2.85 9.24
N GLN A 28 -10.77 3.99 9.89
CA GLN A 28 -11.92 4.89 9.72
C GLN A 28 -11.54 6.31 10.14
N ALA A 29 -12.26 7.29 9.62
CA ALA A 29 -12.11 8.68 10.11
C ALA A 29 -12.79 8.86 11.48
N PRO A 30 -12.26 9.68 12.39
CA PRO A 30 -11.03 10.44 12.22
C PRO A 30 -9.76 9.54 12.22
N TYR A 31 -8.88 9.78 11.27
CA TYR A 31 -7.57 9.12 11.19
C TYR A 31 -6.70 9.54 12.38
N LYS A 32 -5.88 8.62 12.89
CA LYS A 32 -5.02 8.87 14.06
C LYS A 32 -3.57 8.57 13.74
N ILE A 33 -2.68 9.49 14.08
CA ILE A 33 -1.25 9.22 14.04
C ILE A 33 -0.92 8.39 15.28
N VAL A 34 -0.43 7.15 15.06
CA VAL A 34 -0.15 6.19 16.14
C VAL A 34 1.33 6.00 16.41
N ALA A 35 2.19 6.39 15.47
CA ALA A 35 3.63 6.44 15.65
C ALA A 35 4.28 7.45 14.70
N LYS A 36 5.47 7.90 15.07
CA LYS A 36 6.36 8.71 14.24
C LYS A 36 7.80 8.26 14.42
N TYR A 37 8.59 8.56 13.44
CA TYR A 37 10.05 8.42 13.45
C TYR A 37 10.68 9.63 12.79
N ARG A 38 11.78 10.14 13.35
CA ARG A 38 12.59 11.21 12.75
C ARG A 38 14.04 11.04 13.16
N ASN A 39 14.95 10.98 12.20
CA ASN A 39 16.38 10.80 12.46
C ASN A 39 17.21 11.37 11.31
N ASN A 40 18.21 12.19 11.63
CA ASN A 40 19.10 12.83 10.65
C ASN A 40 20.46 12.12 10.48
N GLU A 41 20.72 11.06 11.24
CA GLU A 41 21.95 10.28 11.18
C GLU A 41 21.75 8.91 10.49
N ILE A 42 20.50 8.49 10.31
CA ILE A 42 20.18 7.21 9.71
C ILE A 42 20.64 7.15 8.26
N LYS A 43 21.45 6.15 7.94
CA LYS A 43 21.88 5.92 6.57
C LYS A 43 20.75 5.32 5.75
N PRO A 44 20.52 5.76 4.50
CA PRO A 44 19.46 5.24 3.63
C PRO A 44 19.48 3.72 3.45
N ILE A 45 20.65 3.09 3.49
CA ILE A 45 20.78 1.62 3.38
C ILE A 45 20.26 0.85 4.60
N VAL A 46 20.20 1.48 5.78
CA VAL A 46 19.71 0.85 7.03
C VAL A 46 18.23 1.13 7.23
N PHE A 47 17.74 2.26 6.71
CA PHE A 47 16.40 2.75 6.94
C PHE A 47 15.29 1.76 6.51
N PRO A 48 15.39 1.03 5.38
CA PRO A 48 14.38 0.03 4.98
C PRO A 48 14.15 -1.05 6.04
N ASN A 49 15.20 -1.48 6.76
CA ASN A 49 15.07 -2.50 7.79
C ASN A 49 14.25 -2.02 9.00
N ILE A 50 14.40 -0.74 9.37
CA ILE A 50 13.59 -0.12 10.43
C ILE A 50 12.16 0.00 9.96
N LEU A 51 11.97 0.51 8.74
CA LEU A 51 10.66 0.71 8.15
C LEU A 51 9.87 -0.59 8.05
N LYS A 52 10.52 -1.68 7.57
CA LYS A 52 9.90 -3.00 7.50
C LYS A 52 9.47 -3.53 8.87
N LYS A 53 10.33 -3.43 9.89
CA LYS A 53 9.99 -3.87 11.25
C LYS A 53 8.78 -3.13 11.81
N VAL A 54 8.70 -1.82 11.58
CA VAL A 54 7.55 -1.02 12.00
C VAL A 54 6.31 -1.40 11.21
N ALA A 55 6.42 -1.55 9.89
CA ALA A 55 5.31 -1.93 9.04
C ALA A 55 4.75 -3.32 9.39
N ASP A 56 5.61 -4.29 9.67
CA ASP A 56 5.21 -5.63 10.15
C ASP A 56 4.50 -5.54 11.52
N HIS A 57 5.00 -4.70 12.44
CA HIS A 57 4.38 -4.48 13.75
C HIS A 57 2.97 -3.88 13.64
N TYR A 58 2.75 -2.96 12.71
CA TYR A 58 1.47 -2.35 12.44
C TYR A 58 0.65 -3.12 11.39
N ASN A 59 0.47 -4.42 11.62
CA ASN A 59 -0.39 -5.30 10.84
C ASN A 59 -0.08 -5.30 9.34
N LYS A 60 1.21 -5.33 8.98
CA LYS A 60 1.70 -5.19 7.60
C LYS A 60 1.15 -3.93 6.93
N ALA A 61 1.43 -2.79 7.54
CA ALA A 61 0.96 -1.49 7.09
C ALA A 61 1.29 -1.23 5.61
N TYR A 62 0.42 -0.53 4.91
CA TYR A 62 0.71 -0.04 3.57
C TYR A 62 1.78 1.06 3.64
N VAL A 63 2.82 0.96 2.81
CA VAL A 63 3.95 1.89 2.83
C VAL A 63 3.98 2.71 1.54
N LEU A 64 3.97 4.04 1.67
CA LEU A 64 4.19 4.98 0.57
C LEU A 64 5.41 5.84 0.87
N ILE A 65 6.41 5.76 0.00
CA ILE A 65 7.66 6.49 0.13
C ILE A 65 7.70 7.64 -0.87
N GLU A 66 8.16 8.81 -0.44
CA GLU A 66 8.56 9.86 -1.36
C GLU A 66 9.83 9.43 -2.09
N ILE A 67 9.76 9.33 -3.42
CA ILE A 67 10.86 8.81 -4.24
C ILE A 67 11.71 9.89 -4.90
N ASN A 68 11.60 11.12 -4.44
CA ASN A 68 12.60 12.11 -4.80
C ASN A 68 13.94 11.71 -4.19
N ASP A 69 15.02 12.05 -4.87
CA ASP A 69 16.37 11.81 -4.40
C ASP A 69 16.64 10.35 -3.96
N LEU A 70 16.97 10.09 -2.69
CA LEU A 70 17.32 8.77 -2.17
C LEU A 70 16.09 7.88 -1.84
N GLY A 71 14.91 8.43 -1.86
CA GLY A 71 13.68 7.67 -1.56
C GLY A 71 13.45 6.50 -2.50
N GLN A 72 13.88 6.61 -3.77
CA GLN A 72 13.80 5.49 -4.71
C GLN A 72 14.62 4.28 -4.24
N GLN A 73 15.84 4.50 -3.71
CA GLN A 73 16.70 3.42 -3.21
C GLN A 73 16.04 2.71 -2.02
N VAL A 74 15.42 3.49 -1.12
CA VAL A 74 14.69 2.92 0.04
C VAL A 74 13.47 2.12 -0.43
N ALA A 75 12.72 2.61 -1.42
CA ALA A 75 11.57 1.91 -1.98
C ALA A 75 11.98 0.60 -2.67
N ASP A 76 13.05 0.64 -3.46
CA ASP A 76 13.58 -0.54 -4.16
C ASP A 76 14.08 -1.59 -3.16
N ALA A 77 14.81 -1.18 -2.11
CA ALA A 77 15.25 -2.09 -1.06
C ALA A 77 14.07 -2.72 -0.29
N MET A 78 13.03 -1.96 0.01
CA MET A 78 11.82 -2.50 0.65
C MET A 78 11.15 -3.57 -0.23
N GLN A 79 10.98 -3.30 -1.52
CA GLN A 79 10.27 -4.19 -2.43
C GLN A 79 11.11 -5.40 -2.87
N PHE A 80 12.36 -5.19 -3.27
CA PHE A 80 13.16 -6.21 -3.95
C PHE A 80 14.15 -6.94 -3.04
N GLU A 81 14.70 -6.27 -2.01
CA GLU A 81 15.64 -6.90 -1.08
C GLU A 81 14.92 -7.48 0.14
N LEU A 82 13.94 -6.76 0.66
CA LEU A 82 13.19 -7.16 1.85
C LEU A 82 11.83 -7.82 1.52
N GLU A 83 11.46 -7.90 0.25
CA GLU A 83 10.24 -8.54 -0.26
C GLU A 83 8.98 -8.09 0.50
N TYR A 84 8.84 -6.77 0.67
CA TYR A 84 7.69 -6.23 1.38
C TYR A 84 6.52 -6.01 0.43
N ASP A 85 5.44 -6.79 0.60
CA ASP A 85 4.33 -6.86 -0.35
C ASP A 85 3.42 -5.63 -0.37
N ASN A 86 3.28 -4.92 0.78
CA ASN A 86 2.32 -3.82 0.91
C ASN A 86 2.92 -2.45 0.56
N MET A 87 3.78 -2.43 -0.46
CA MET A 87 4.26 -1.18 -1.04
C MET A 87 3.18 -0.54 -1.93
N MET A 88 2.91 0.74 -1.70
CA MET A 88 2.00 1.51 -2.54
C MET A 88 2.68 1.97 -3.83
N MET A 89 2.00 1.77 -4.94
CA MET A 89 2.46 2.16 -6.27
C MET A 89 1.68 3.35 -6.81
N VAL A 90 2.35 4.15 -7.60
CA VAL A 90 1.78 5.33 -8.26
C VAL A 90 1.95 5.20 -9.76
N THR A 91 0.88 5.50 -10.50
CA THR A 91 0.89 5.54 -11.96
C THR A 91 0.77 6.97 -12.43
N GLN A 92 1.56 7.34 -13.45
CA GLN A 92 1.42 8.63 -14.11
C GLN A 92 0.31 8.56 -15.18
N ARG A 93 -0.76 9.34 -15.00
CA ARG A 93 -1.91 9.36 -15.93
C ARG A 93 -2.10 10.72 -16.59
N GLY A 94 -1.31 11.02 -17.61
CA GLY A 94 -1.47 12.20 -18.44
C GLY A 94 -1.80 13.48 -17.66
N ARG A 95 -2.94 14.11 -17.95
CA ARG A 95 -3.37 15.34 -17.26
C ARG A 95 -3.79 15.16 -15.81
N ALA A 96 -4.16 13.95 -15.40
CA ALA A 96 -4.52 13.67 -14.02
C ALA A 96 -3.28 13.60 -13.10
N GLY A 97 -2.09 13.55 -13.67
CA GLY A 97 -0.84 13.49 -12.92
C GLY A 97 -0.65 12.13 -12.25
N GLN A 98 -0.12 12.14 -11.04
CA GLN A 98 0.11 10.94 -10.26
C GLN A 98 -1.18 10.45 -9.61
N VAL A 99 -1.47 9.16 -9.78
CA VAL A 99 -2.65 8.48 -9.21
C VAL A 99 -2.18 7.23 -8.49
N LEU A 100 -2.62 7.08 -7.24
CA LEU A 100 -2.39 5.87 -6.48
C LEU A 100 -3.12 4.70 -7.16
N GLY A 101 -2.39 3.62 -7.40
CA GLY A 101 -2.93 2.40 -7.99
C GLY A 101 -2.69 1.20 -7.10
N GLY A 102 -3.55 0.21 -7.23
CA GLY A 102 -3.37 -1.11 -6.63
C GLY A 102 -2.87 -2.08 -7.68
N GLY A 103 -1.91 -2.88 -7.31
CA GLY A 103 -1.59 -4.11 -8.03
C GLY A 103 -0.37 -4.06 -8.92
N PHE A 104 0.17 -5.22 -9.01
CA PHE A 104 1.29 -5.65 -9.80
C PHE A 104 0.95 -5.46 -11.28
N SER A 105 1.72 -4.71 -12.01
CA SER A 105 1.65 -4.81 -13.46
C SER A 105 0.76 -3.82 -14.22
N GLY A 106 1.20 -2.58 -14.26
CA GLY A 106 0.84 -1.68 -15.36
C GLY A 106 2.11 -1.02 -15.89
N ARG A 107 2.26 -0.87 -17.20
CA ARG A 107 3.32 -0.05 -17.78
C ARG A 107 3.25 1.36 -17.17
N GLY A 108 4.33 1.79 -16.51
CA GLY A 108 4.42 3.11 -15.89
C GLY A 108 4.07 3.19 -14.41
N ASN A 109 3.90 2.06 -13.72
CA ASN A 109 3.83 2.05 -12.26
C ASN A 109 5.23 2.27 -11.68
N GLN A 110 5.32 3.14 -10.68
CA GLN A 110 6.54 3.36 -9.89
C GLN A 110 6.26 3.11 -8.41
N LEU A 111 7.23 2.58 -7.71
CA LEU A 111 7.18 2.43 -6.26
C LEU A 111 7.25 3.82 -5.62
N GLY A 112 6.23 4.16 -4.83
CA GLY A 112 6.21 5.44 -4.14
C GLY A 112 5.70 6.62 -4.96
N VAL A 113 5.71 7.79 -4.38
CA VAL A 113 5.19 9.04 -4.93
C VAL A 113 6.31 10.05 -5.19
N ARG A 114 6.27 10.69 -6.34
CA ARG A 114 7.17 11.82 -6.61
C ARG A 114 6.54 13.13 -6.14
N MET A 115 7.18 13.79 -5.19
CA MET A 115 6.70 15.08 -4.69
C MET A 115 7.01 16.19 -5.70
N THR A 116 6.03 16.48 -6.54
CA THR A 116 6.04 17.63 -7.45
C THR A 116 5.37 18.82 -6.78
N LYS A 117 5.57 20.04 -7.32
CA LYS A 117 4.83 21.24 -6.86
C LYS A 117 3.32 21.04 -6.85
N GLY A 118 2.79 20.32 -7.85
CA GLY A 118 1.36 19.99 -7.95
C GLY A 118 0.92 19.01 -6.86
N THR A 119 1.67 17.92 -6.66
CA THR A 119 1.38 16.92 -5.64
C THR A 119 1.46 17.53 -4.24
N LYS A 120 2.50 18.33 -3.95
CA LYS A 120 2.67 19.05 -2.68
C LYS A 120 1.49 19.99 -2.42
N LYS A 121 1.09 20.77 -3.42
CA LYS A 121 -0.05 21.70 -3.30
C LYS A 121 -1.36 20.96 -3.01
N ILE A 122 -1.64 19.87 -3.71
CA ILE A 122 -2.84 19.05 -3.51
C ILE A 122 -2.80 18.42 -2.11
N GLY A 123 -1.68 17.81 -1.72
CA GLY A 123 -1.51 17.20 -0.40
C GLY A 123 -1.69 18.21 0.74
N THR A 124 -1.09 19.40 0.63
CA THR A 124 -1.22 20.47 1.63
C THR A 124 -2.67 20.99 1.74
N SER A 125 -3.35 21.15 0.60
CA SER A 125 -4.77 21.55 0.61
C SER A 125 -5.66 20.48 1.26
N ASN A 126 -5.39 19.21 0.97
CA ASN A 126 -6.10 18.09 1.58
C ASN A 126 -5.81 17.98 3.08
N LEU A 127 -4.55 18.20 3.51
CA LEU A 127 -4.16 18.23 4.92
C LEU A 127 -4.96 19.28 5.68
N LYS A 128 -5.01 20.50 5.15
CA LYS A 128 -5.83 21.56 5.72
C LYS A 128 -7.29 21.13 5.85
N SER A 129 -7.87 20.56 4.81
CA SER A 129 -9.26 20.10 4.83
C SER A 129 -9.51 18.98 5.84
N LEU A 130 -8.58 18.03 6.01
CA LEU A 130 -8.68 16.95 6.99
C LEU A 130 -8.65 17.48 8.43
N ILE A 131 -7.81 18.49 8.69
CA ILE A 131 -7.72 19.14 10.02
C ILE A 131 -8.97 19.94 10.28
N GLU A 132 -9.39 20.81 9.37
CA GLU A 132 -10.57 21.69 9.54
C GLU A 132 -11.89 20.92 9.65
N SER A 133 -11.95 19.69 9.13
CA SER A 133 -13.14 18.82 9.21
C SER A 133 -13.07 17.78 10.32
N ASP A 134 -12.11 17.90 11.25
CA ASP A 134 -11.86 16.96 12.35
C ASP A 134 -11.68 15.49 11.90
N LYS A 135 -11.17 15.28 10.68
CA LYS A 135 -10.94 13.94 10.12
C LYS A 135 -9.53 13.40 10.33
N LEU A 136 -8.65 14.22 10.89
CA LEU A 136 -7.28 13.83 11.25
C LEU A 136 -6.97 14.33 12.65
N ILE A 137 -6.64 13.44 13.56
CA ILE A 137 -6.26 13.76 14.94
C ILE A 137 -4.74 13.81 15.03
N ILE A 138 -4.22 14.99 15.39
CA ILE A 138 -2.80 15.25 15.60
C ILE A 138 -2.62 15.65 17.07
N SER A 139 -2.00 14.78 17.86
CA SER A 139 -1.73 15.01 19.28
C SER A 139 -0.25 15.08 19.62
N ASP A 140 0.61 14.93 18.63
CA ASP A 140 2.06 14.91 18.80
C ASP A 140 2.64 16.33 18.75
N PHE A 141 3.47 16.66 19.75
CA PHE A 141 4.02 18.00 19.90
C PHE A 141 4.97 18.38 18.76
N ASP A 142 5.86 17.47 18.31
CA ASP A 142 6.83 17.81 17.28
C ASP A 142 6.14 18.04 15.93
N ILE A 143 5.11 17.27 15.61
CA ILE A 143 4.31 17.47 14.41
C ILE A 143 3.57 18.81 14.46
N ILE A 144 3.00 19.16 15.60
CA ILE A 144 2.32 20.47 15.80
C ILE A 144 3.33 21.62 15.67
N ALA A 145 4.53 21.45 16.23
CA ALA A 145 5.59 22.45 16.13
C ALA A 145 6.01 22.69 14.67
N GLU A 146 6.23 21.62 13.90
CA GLU A 146 6.54 21.75 12.46
C GLU A 146 5.38 22.37 11.68
N LEU A 147 4.13 21.97 11.96
CA LEU A 147 2.95 22.59 11.33
C LEU A 147 2.84 24.09 11.60
N SER A 148 3.23 24.55 12.78
CA SER A 148 3.17 25.97 13.14
C SER A 148 4.17 26.85 12.37
N THR A 149 5.25 26.25 11.85
CA THR A 149 6.28 26.91 11.04
C THR A 149 6.17 26.61 9.54
N PHE A 150 5.16 25.83 9.14
CA PHE A 150 4.96 25.44 7.74
C PHE A 150 4.17 26.51 6.99
N ILE A 151 4.85 27.28 6.16
CA ILE A 151 4.31 28.47 5.51
C ILE A 151 4.21 28.35 4.00
N SER A 152 3.36 29.18 3.40
CA SER A 152 3.30 29.37 1.96
C SER A 152 4.45 30.26 1.50
N LYS A 153 5.27 29.77 0.57
CA LYS A 153 6.36 30.52 -0.04
C LYS A 153 6.24 30.53 -1.55
N GLY A 154 5.76 31.61 -2.11
CA GLY A 154 5.49 31.76 -3.53
C GLY A 154 4.41 30.78 -4.03
N LYS A 155 4.81 29.78 -4.82
CA LYS A 155 3.90 28.74 -5.36
C LYS A 155 4.03 27.40 -4.65
N SER A 156 4.76 27.33 -3.54
CA SER A 156 5.02 26.12 -2.77
C SER A 156 4.76 26.36 -1.28
N PHE A 157 4.99 25.33 -0.48
CA PHE A 157 4.92 25.34 0.97
C PHE A 157 6.23 24.76 1.51
N GLU A 158 6.77 25.33 2.55
CA GLU A 158 8.00 24.86 3.20
C GLU A 158 8.06 25.37 4.64
N ALA A 159 8.94 24.82 5.45
CA ALA A 159 9.22 25.34 6.78
C ALA A 159 9.84 26.76 6.70
N GLU A 160 9.63 27.56 7.72
CA GLU A 160 10.36 28.82 7.92
C GLU A 160 11.86 28.56 8.01
N SER A 161 12.66 29.61 7.71
CA SER A 161 14.11 29.51 7.76
C SER A 161 14.61 29.05 9.14
N GLY A 162 15.33 27.94 9.19
CA GLY A 162 15.83 27.32 10.41
C GLY A 162 14.85 26.36 11.11
N ALA A 163 13.68 26.14 10.55
CA ALA A 163 12.74 25.10 10.97
C ALA A 163 12.76 23.89 10.01
N HIS A 164 12.10 22.82 10.39
CA HIS A 164 12.00 21.58 9.64
C HIS A 164 10.55 21.29 9.25
N ASP A 165 10.34 20.56 8.17
CA ASP A 165 9.01 20.13 7.69
C ASP A 165 8.93 18.62 7.36
N ASP A 166 9.88 17.83 7.83
CA ASP A 166 10.00 16.39 7.48
C ASP A 166 8.76 15.59 7.91
N LEU A 167 8.28 15.78 9.14
CA LEU A 167 7.04 15.14 9.63
C LEU A 167 5.79 15.72 8.96
N VAL A 168 5.78 17.02 8.69
CA VAL A 168 4.69 17.66 7.94
C VAL A 168 4.66 17.16 6.50
N MET A 169 5.80 16.92 5.88
CA MET A 169 5.86 16.29 4.55
C MET A 169 5.27 14.88 4.56
N CYS A 170 5.51 14.08 5.59
CA CYS A 170 4.83 12.80 5.77
C CYS A 170 3.31 12.97 5.86
N LEU A 171 2.80 13.98 6.58
CA LEU A 171 1.37 14.30 6.63
C LEU A 171 0.81 14.76 5.29
N VAL A 172 1.56 15.55 4.53
CA VAL A 172 1.18 16.00 3.18
C VAL A 172 1.03 14.81 2.24
N ILE A 173 1.97 13.85 2.31
CA ILE A 173 1.91 12.59 1.56
C ILE A 173 0.66 11.79 1.98
N PHE A 174 0.42 11.60 3.27
CA PHE A 174 -0.76 10.91 3.78
C PHE A 174 -2.05 11.57 3.30
N SER A 175 -2.14 12.88 3.39
CA SER A 175 -3.34 13.63 2.99
C SER A 175 -3.59 13.56 1.47
N TRP A 176 -2.54 13.46 0.68
CA TRP A 176 -2.65 13.17 -0.75
C TRP A 176 -3.21 11.76 -0.98
N VAL A 177 -2.70 10.75 -0.25
CA VAL A 177 -3.19 9.35 -0.30
C VAL A 177 -4.65 9.26 0.12
N ALA A 178 -5.02 9.86 1.23
CA ALA A 178 -6.38 9.78 1.80
C ALA A 178 -7.47 10.29 0.84
N ASN A 179 -7.12 11.15 -0.11
CA ASN A 179 -8.04 11.63 -1.13
C ASN A 179 -8.07 10.77 -2.41
N GLN A 180 -7.20 9.78 -2.55
CA GLN A 180 -7.18 8.90 -3.70
C GLN A 180 -8.31 7.87 -3.66
N ARG A 181 -8.90 7.59 -4.82
CA ARG A 181 -10.00 6.63 -4.94
C ARG A 181 -9.58 5.24 -4.44
N TYR A 182 -8.42 4.77 -4.87
CA TYR A 182 -7.90 3.47 -4.46
C TYR A 182 -7.77 3.34 -2.94
N PHE A 183 -7.30 4.39 -2.25
CA PHE A 183 -7.19 4.37 -0.80
C PHE A 183 -8.57 4.30 -0.12
N LYS A 184 -9.55 5.03 -0.63
CA LYS A 184 -10.94 4.99 -0.12
C LYS A 184 -11.55 3.60 -0.29
N GLU A 185 -11.30 2.93 -1.40
CA GLU A 185 -11.70 1.55 -1.64
C GLU A 185 -10.98 0.58 -0.69
N LEU A 186 -9.66 0.78 -0.47
CA LEU A 186 -8.85 -0.03 0.42
C LEU A 186 -9.29 0.04 1.89
N THR A 187 -9.70 1.20 2.36
CA THR A 187 -10.12 1.45 3.76
C THR A 187 -11.61 1.21 3.99
N ASN A 188 -12.42 1.10 2.94
CA ASN A 188 -13.83 0.78 3.06
C ASN A 188 -13.99 -0.73 3.32
N VAL A 189 -14.42 -1.08 4.52
CA VAL A 189 -14.55 -2.48 4.98
C VAL A 189 -15.53 -3.27 4.10
N ASP A 190 -16.61 -2.64 3.65
CA ASP A 190 -17.63 -3.31 2.82
C ASP A 190 -17.07 -3.63 1.42
N VAL A 191 -16.35 -2.69 0.81
CA VAL A 191 -15.70 -2.88 -0.50
C VAL A 191 -14.58 -3.92 -0.39
N ARG A 192 -13.79 -3.89 0.69
CA ARG A 192 -12.76 -4.92 0.94
C ARG A 192 -13.38 -6.32 1.08
N GLY A 193 -14.48 -6.43 1.79
CA GLY A 193 -15.21 -7.70 1.92
C GLY A 193 -15.67 -8.24 0.56
N GLN A 194 -16.21 -7.37 -0.29
CA GLN A 194 -16.61 -7.72 -1.66
C GLN A 194 -15.43 -8.12 -2.53
N MET A 195 -14.34 -7.32 -2.55
CA MET A 195 -13.13 -7.63 -3.31
C MET A 195 -12.50 -8.96 -2.88
N PHE A 196 -12.46 -9.25 -1.57
CA PHE A 196 -11.96 -10.52 -1.06
C PHE A 196 -12.85 -11.68 -1.48
N THR A 197 -14.16 -11.51 -1.43
CA THR A 197 -15.14 -12.50 -1.88
C THR A 197 -15.03 -12.74 -3.38
N ASP A 198 -14.87 -11.69 -4.18
CA ASP A 198 -14.72 -11.79 -5.64
C ASP A 198 -13.40 -12.48 -6.01
N GLN A 199 -12.30 -12.17 -5.33
CA GLN A 199 -11.02 -12.87 -5.51
C GLN A 199 -11.11 -14.34 -5.11
N LYS A 200 -11.75 -14.64 -3.99
CA LYS A 200 -11.97 -16.01 -3.54
C LYS A 200 -12.81 -16.79 -4.55
N ASN A 201 -13.90 -16.20 -5.03
CA ASN A 201 -14.76 -16.82 -6.04
C ASN A 201 -14.02 -17.02 -7.38
N ALA A 202 -13.16 -16.07 -7.79
CA ALA A 202 -12.32 -16.23 -8.98
C ALA A 202 -11.31 -17.37 -8.81
N ILE A 203 -10.64 -17.45 -7.66
CA ILE A 203 -9.72 -18.55 -7.35
C ILE A 203 -10.47 -19.88 -7.29
N GLU A 204 -11.63 -19.91 -6.64
CA GLU A 204 -12.48 -21.12 -6.58
C GLU A 204 -12.99 -21.54 -7.98
N ALA A 205 -13.27 -20.59 -8.86
CA ALA A 205 -13.64 -20.86 -10.24
C ALA A 205 -12.47 -21.39 -11.06
N ASP A 206 -11.26 -20.85 -10.87
CA ASP A 206 -10.03 -21.35 -11.50
C ASP A 206 -9.58 -22.70 -10.92
N MET A 207 -9.95 -22.97 -9.65
CA MET A 207 -9.71 -24.25 -8.97
C MET A 207 -10.91 -25.19 -9.08
N ALA A 208 -11.96 -24.83 -9.85
CA ALA A 208 -13.07 -25.75 -10.10
C ALA A 208 -12.48 -27.06 -10.66
N PRO A 209 -12.68 -28.17 -9.96
CA PRO A 209 -11.96 -29.40 -10.28
C PRO A 209 -12.31 -29.79 -11.70
N PHE A 210 -11.30 -30.08 -12.47
CA PHE A 210 -11.47 -30.83 -13.69
C PHE A 210 -12.39 -32.02 -13.38
N GLY A 211 -13.65 -31.82 -13.67
CA GLY A 211 -14.75 -32.72 -13.78
C GLY A 211 -14.64 -34.12 -13.20
N PHE A 212 -14.69 -34.26 -11.92
CA PHE A 212 -15.27 -35.46 -11.34
C PHE A 212 -16.69 -35.13 -10.93
N ILE A 213 -17.59 -35.10 -11.87
CA ILE A 213 -19.02 -35.24 -11.57
C ILE A 213 -19.22 -36.73 -11.34
N ASP A 214 -19.00 -37.17 -10.12
CA ASP A 214 -19.59 -38.39 -9.64
C ASP A 214 -21.08 -38.12 -9.41
N ASN A 215 -21.91 -38.60 -10.29
CA ASN A 215 -23.35 -38.47 -10.20
C ASN A 215 -23.98 -39.48 -9.21
N GLY A 216 -23.15 -40.17 -8.42
CA GLY A 216 -23.61 -41.06 -7.34
C GLY A 216 -24.44 -42.24 -7.81
N LEU A 217 -24.43 -42.54 -9.09
CA LEU A 217 -25.05 -43.76 -9.62
C LEU A 217 -23.92 -44.78 -9.74
N ASP A 218 -23.91 -45.75 -8.81
CA ASP A 218 -23.12 -46.96 -8.92
C ASP A 218 -23.52 -47.69 -10.21
N ASP A 219 -22.65 -47.70 -11.19
CA ASP A 219 -22.82 -48.50 -12.39
C ASP A 219 -22.43 -49.95 -12.07
N PRO A 220 -23.38 -50.89 -12.05
CA PRO A 220 -23.13 -52.27 -11.57
C PRO A 220 -22.35 -53.15 -12.53
N GLU A 221 -21.95 -52.68 -13.68
CA GLU A 221 -21.18 -53.47 -14.64
C GLU A 221 -19.96 -52.69 -15.16
N GLY A 222 -18.79 -53.18 -14.73
CA GLY A 222 -17.49 -52.63 -15.04
C GLY A 222 -17.21 -52.54 -16.54
N LEU A 223 -17.55 -51.41 -17.11
CA LEU A 223 -17.06 -51.01 -18.42
C LEU A 223 -16.01 -49.92 -18.22
N ASP A 224 -14.88 -50.17 -18.80
CA ASP A 224 -13.71 -49.31 -18.92
C ASP A 224 -14.08 -48.04 -19.71
N ASN A 225 -14.79 -47.10 -19.05
CA ASN A 225 -15.25 -45.89 -19.67
C ASN A 225 -14.23 -44.77 -19.46
N GLY A 226 -13.24 -44.72 -20.32
CA GLY A 226 -12.41 -43.54 -20.50
C GLY A 226 -13.26 -42.38 -21.06
N TYR A 227 -12.91 -41.17 -20.70
CA TYR A 227 -13.51 -39.96 -21.30
C TYR A 227 -12.43 -39.17 -22.06
N PHE A 228 -12.84 -38.42 -23.08
CA PHE A 228 -11.98 -37.55 -23.85
C PHE A 228 -12.09 -36.11 -23.32
N ASP A 229 -10.96 -35.44 -23.12
CA ASP A 229 -10.93 -34.02 -22.86
C ASP A 229 -11.10 -33.21 -24.15
N ASP A 230 -11.18 -31.86 -24.00
CA ASP A 230 -11.34 -30.94 -25.12
C ASP A 230 -10.16 -30.94 -26.10
N ALA A 231 -9.02 -31.52 -25.71
CA ALA A 231 -7.85 -31.73 -26.55
C ALA A 231 -7.84 -33.10 -27.22
N GLY A 232 -8.87 -33.94 -27.00
CA GLY A 232 -9.01 -35.29 -27.59
C GLY A 232 -8.16 -36.36 -26.89
N VAL A 233 -7.70 -36.14 -25.69
CA VAL A 233 -6.93 -37.10 -24.90
C VAL A 233 -7.87 -37.98 -24.11
N LEU A 234 -7.68 -39.31 -24.19
CA LEU A 234 -8.49 -40.29 -23.48
C LEU A 234 -7.95 -40.50 -22.06
N TRP A 235 -8.81 -40.29 -21.07
CA TRP A 235 -8.53 -40.50 -19.66
C TRP A 235 -9.28 -41.70 -19.11
N HIS A 236 -8.60 -42.51 -18.30
CA HIS A 236 -9.21 -43.65 -17.61
C HIS A 236 -9.21 -43.39 -16.09
N PRO A 237 -10.31 -43.69 -15.38
CA PRO A 237 -10.35 -43.55 -13.92
C PRO A 237 -9.41 -44.60 -13.27
N VAL A 238 -8.63 -44.17 -12.30
CA VAL A 238 -7.77 -45.07 -11.51
C VAL A 238 -8.59 -45.67 -10.39
N THR A 239 -8.92 -46.96 -10.52
CA THR A 239 -9.61 -47.68 -9.45
C THR A 239 -8.59 -48.27 -8.48
N TYR A 240 -8.65 -47.78 -7.21
CA TYR A 240 -7.90 -48.41 -6.11
C TYR A 240 -8.65 -49.67 -5.64
N ARG A 241 -8.09 -50.85 -5.84
CA ARG A 241 -8.56 -52.05 -5.12
C ARG A 241 -8.22 -51.86 -3.65
N LYS A 242 -9.22 -51.85 -2.77
CA LYS A 242 -9.03 -52.05 -1.33
C LYS A 242 -8.48 -53.45 -1.19
N GLY A 243 -7.26 -53.56 -0.68
CA GLY A 243 -6.69 -54.87 -0.33
C GLY A 243 -7.51 -55.54 0.78
N GLU A 244 -7.66 -56.83 0.62
CA GLU A 244 -8.16 -57.71 1.66
C GLU A 244 -7.24 -57.72 2.89
#